data_731026152f3ff7a3b7d7e90018fd1428
#
_entry.id   731026152f3ff7a3b7d7e90018fd1428
#
_cell.length_a   1.000
_cell.length_b   1.000
_cell.length_c   1.000
_cell.angle_alpha   90.00
_cell.angle_beta   90.00
_cell.angle_gamma   90.00
#
_symmetry.space_group_name_H-M   'P 1'
#
loop_
_entity.id
_entity.type
_entity.pdbx_description
1 polymer ?
#
loop_
_entity_poly.entity_id
_entity_poly.type
_entity_poly.pdbx_seq_one_letter_code
_entity_poly.pdbx_strand_id
1 'polypeptide(L)'
;CPIWVLCEVLTFEEFLRLYDFYYGNTAAVSGAILGLVRCLRNGSAHNNCLLANLSHGTSKPPREIKDYVKKMGSITTSQRQKKLSCRPMLEFVALVYTYELVVTPKVKLHRSEELYNLFFKRMVEKKGFFKDNDLIKTNYEFAGKVIRESLCK
;
A
#
# COMPACT_ATOMS: atom_id res chain seq x y z
N CYS A 1 -31.90 -4.07 6.05
CA CYS A 1 -30.95 -2.94 5.96
C CYS A 1 -30.09 -3.14 4.71
N PRO A 2 -29.98 -2.15 3.80
CA PRO A 2 -29.10 -2.26 2.64
C PRO A 2 -27.64 -2.37 3.08
N ILE A 3 -26.84 -3.13 2.34
CA ILE A 3 -25.43 -3.44 2.71
C ILE A 3 -24.55 -2.18 2.79
N TRP A 4 -24.84 -1.15 1.99
CA TRP A 4 -24.08 0.10 2.03
C TRP A 4 -24.28 0.87 3.35
N VAL A 5 -25.48 0.80 3.98
CA VAL A 5 -25.72 1.38 5.31
C VAL A 5 -24.90 0.65 6.37
N LEU A 6 -24.79 -0.67 6.24
CA LEU A 6 -23.95 -1.46 7.14
C LEU A 6 -22.48 -1.04 7.06
N CYS A 7 -21.98 -0.77 5.85
CA CYS A 7 -20.62 -0.30 5.65
C CYS A 7 -20.30 1.07 6.27
N GLU A 8 -21.33 1.94 6.43
CA GLU A 8 -21.17 3.25 7.09
C GLU A 8 -21.15 3.15 8.62
N VAL A 9 -21.81 2.15 9.18
CA VAL A 9 -21.96 1.99 10.64
C VAL A 9 -20.82 1.14 11.23
N LEU A 10 -20.30 0.17 10.47
CA LEU A 10 -19.24 -0.71 10.94
C LEU A 10 -17.90 0.01 11.01
N THR A 11 -17.13 -0.31 12.05
CA THR A 11 -15.70 -0.03 12.01
C THR A 11 -15.04 -0.80 10.86
N PHE A 12 -13.88 -0.32 10.38
CA PHE A 12 -13.18 -1.02 9.30
C PHE A 12 -12.79 -2.46 9.69
N GLU A 13 -12.53 -2.71 10.96
CA GLU A 13 -12.26 -4.07 11.46
C GLU A 13 -13.48 -4.98 11.39
N GLU A 14 -14.64 -4.51 11.81
CA GLU A 14 -15.90 -5.26 11.73
C GLU A 14 -16.27 -5.52 10.27
N PHE A 15 -16.08 -4.53 9.39
CA PHE A 15 -16.26 -4.71 7.96
C PHE A 15 -15.34 -5.81 7.41
N LEU A 16 -14.07 -5.88 7.81
CA LEU A 16 -13.17 -6.95 7.37
C LEU A 16 -13.59 -8.32 7.89
N ARG A 17 -14.11 -8.42 9.11
CA ARG A 17 -14.67 -9.67 9.66
C ARG A 17 -15.89 -10.12 8.87
N LEU A 18 -16.78 -9.19 8.51
CA LEU A 18 -17.95 -9.46 7.68
C LEU A 18 -17.53 -9.93 6.27
N TYR A 19 -16.54 -9.26 5.67
CA TYR A 19 -15.97 -9.63 4.38
C TYR A 19 -15.39 -11.04 4.41
N ASP A 20 -14.60 -11.37 5.42
CA ASP A 20 -13.97 -12.69 5.58
C ASP A 20 -15.02 -13.77 5.83
N PHE A 21 -16.06 -13.49 6.63
CA PHE A 21 -17.19 -14.38 6.85
C PHE A 21 -17.96 -14.67 5.56
N TYR A 22 -18.20 -13.65 4.73
CA TYR A 22 -19.01 -13.78 3.53
C TYR A 22 -18.26 -14.45 2.36
N TYR A 23 -17.00 -14.06 2.14
CA TYR A 23 -16.23 -14.54 1.00
C TYR A 23 -15.28 -15.69 1.35
N GLY A 24 -14.77 -15.77 2.56
CA GLY A 24 -13.85 -16.81 3.01
C GLY A 24 -12.69 -17.05 2.03
N ASN A 25 -12.53 -18.28 1.59
CA ASN A 25 -11.47 -18.66 0.64
C ASN A 25 -11.70 -18.16 -0.80
N THR A 26 -12.87 -17.60 -1.11
CA THR A 26 -13.19 -17.02 -2.43
C THR A 26 -12.92 -15.52 -2.50
N ALA A 27 -12.43 -14.93 -1.41
CA ALA A 27 -12.13 -13.51 -1.32
C ALA A 27 -11.10 -13.08 -2.38
N ALA A 28 -11.38 -11.98 -3.09
CA ALA A 28 -10.47 -11.41 -4.08
C ALA A 28 -9.14 -10.92 -3.45
N VAL A 29 -9.20 -10.49 -2.19
CA VAL A 29 -8.05 -10.07 -1.39
C VAL A 29 -8.06 -10.82 -0.06
N SER A 30 -6.95 -11.44 0.30
CA SER A 30 -6.86 -12.21 1.55
C SER A 30 -6.94 -11.31 2.79
N GLY A 31 -7.50 -11.84 3.90
CA GLY A 31 -7.59 -11.13 5.17
C GLY A 31 -6.23 -10.65 5.70
N ALA A 32 -5.15 -11.39 5.41
CA ALA A 32 -3.79 -10.99 5.75
C ALA A 32 -3.37 -9.68 5.06
N ILE A 33 -3.73 -9.51 3.78
CA ILE A 33 -3.44 -8.28 3.01
C ILE A 33 -4.33 -7.14 3.49
N LEU A 34 -5.62 -7.39 3.70
CA LEU A 34 -6.55 -6.39 4.22
C LEU A 34 -6.16 -5.91 5.63
N GLY A 35 -5.58 -6.79 6.45
CA GLY A 35 -5.00 -6.43 7.74
C GLY A 35 -3.86 -5.40 7.62
N LEU A 36 -3.00 -5.53 6.58
CA LEU A 36 -1.95 -4.56 6.28
C LEU A 36 -2.54 -3.20 5.87
N VAL A 37 -3.54 -3.21 5.00
CA VAL A 37 -4.27 -2.00 4.56
C VAL A 37 -4.92 -1.30 5.77
N ARG A 38 -5.54 -2.07 6.69
CA ARG A 38 -6.12 -1.55 7.92
C ARG A 38 -5.07 -0.83 8.79
N CYS A 39 -3.89 -1.42 8.96
CA CYS A 39 -2.83 -0.79 9.75
C CYS A 39 -2.41 0.57 9.17
N LEU A 40 -2.18 0.64 7.86
CA LEU A 40 -1.83 1.89 7.18
C LEU A 40 -2.95 2.94 7.28
N ARG A 41 -4.20 2.53 7.03
CA ARG A 41 -5.38 3.40 7.15
C ARG A 41 -5.52 3.96 8.56
N ASN A 42 -5.37 3.11 9.58
CA ASN A 42 -5.47 3.55 10.96
C ASN A 42 -4.32 4.50 11.34
N GLY A 43 -3.08 4.20 10.93
CA GLY A 43 -1.96 5.11 11.10
C GLY A 43 -2.22 6.49 10.50
N SER A 44 -2.77 6.53 9.28
CA SER A 44 -3.15 7.79 8.61
C SER A 44 -4.29 8.52 9.32
N ALA A 45 -5.32 7.79 9.77
CA ALA A 45 -6.48 8.38 10.46
C ALA A 45 -6.12 8.99 11.83
N HIS A 46 -5.12 8.44 12.50
CA HIS A 46 -4.60 8.95 13.78
C HIS A 46 -3.45 9.95 13.62
N ASN A 47 -3.19 10.44 12.40
CA ASN A 47 -2.08 11.35 12.09
C ASN A 47 -0.70 10.83 12.56
N ASN A 48 -0.51 9.51 12.58
CA ASN A 48 0.78 8.94 12.90
C ASN A 48 1.81 9.24 11.81
N CYS A 49 3.06 9.45 12.19
CA CYS A 49 4.14 9.61 11.23
C CYS A 49 4.45 8.28 10.54
N LEU A 50 3.93 8.08 9.34
CA LEU A 50 4.14 6.85 8.56
C LEU A 50 5.62 6.64 8.16
N LEU A 51 6.44 7.69 8.25
CA LEU A 51 7.88 7.63 7.96
C LEU A 51 8.76 7.42 9.19
N ALA A 52 8.18 7.28 10.39
CA ALA A 52 8.93 7.20 11.63
C ALA A 52 9.81 5.94 11.73
N ASN A 53 9.41 4.83 11.13
CA ASN A 53 10.15 3.57 11.19
C ASN A 53 10.27 2.92 9.81
N LEU A 54 11.20 3.42 9.01
CA LEU A 54 11.52 2.90 7.67
C LEU A 54 12.69 1.92 7.66
N SER A 55 13.21 1.53 8.81
CA SER A 55 14.30 0.56 8.92
C SER A 55 13.86 -0.84 8.47
N HIS A 56 14.84 -1.68 8.16
CA HIS A 56 14.59 -3.09 7.89
C HIS A 56 14.03 -3.76 9.14
N GLY A 57 12.90 -4.44 8.97
CA GLY A 57 12.22 -5.17 10.02
C GLY A 57 12.20 -6.67 9.77
N THR A 58 11.40 -7.36 10.58
CA THR A 58 11.16 -8.80 10.48
C THR A 58 9.83 -9.13 9.81
N SER A 59 9.18 -8.16 9.18
CA SER A 59 7.88 -8.38 8.53
C SER A 59 8.00 -9.44 7.44
N LYS A 60 7.07 -10.40 7.47
CA LYS A 60 6.97 -11.47 6.47
C LYS A 60 5.84 -11.13 5.50
N PRO A 61 6.15 -10.71 4.27
CA PRO A 61 5.11 -10.37 3.30
C PRO A 61 4.32 -11.61 2.87
N PRO A 62 2.98 -11.51 2.70
CA PRO A 62 2.16 -12.54 2.07
C PRO A 62 2.72 -12.93 0.69
N ARG A 63 2.42 -14.16 0.27
CA ARG A 63 2.92 -14.70 -1.01
C ARG A 63 2.45 -13.85 -2.18
N GLU A 64 1.20 -13.44 -2.18
CA GLU A 64 0.58 -12.62 -3.22
C GLU A 64 1.34 -11.29 -3.42
N ILE A 65 1.72 -10.63 -2.33
CA ILE A 65 2.51 -9.39 -2.38
C ILE A 65 3.93 -9.64 -2.92
N LYS A 66 4.56 -10.76 -2.54
CA LYS A 66 5.88 -11.13 -3.09
C LYS A 66 5.81 -11.35 -4.59
N ASP A 67 4.80 -12.11 -5.05
CA ASP A 67 4.60 -12.44 -6.45
C ASP A 67 4.20 -11.21 -7.26
N TYR A 68 3.42 -10.31 -6.67
CA TYR A 68 3.07 -9.03 -7.27
C TYR A 68 4.30 -8.17 -7.55
N VAL A 69 5.13 -7.92 -6.54
CA VAL A 69 6.36 -7.10 -6.71
C VAL A 69 7.41 -7.82 -7.56
N LYS A 70 7.40 -9.17 -7.61
CA LYS A 70 8.29 -9.94 -8.47
C LYS A 70 8.06 -9.68 -9.97
N LYS A 71 6.84 -9.33 -10.36
CA LYS A 71 6.49 -9.00 -11.76
C LYS A 71 7.01 -7.62 -12.19
N MET A 72 7.45 -6.79 -11.25
CA MET A 72 7.96 -5.45 -11.51
C MET A 72 9.44 -5.51 -11.93
N GLY A 73 9.73 -5.20 -13.19
CA GLY A 73 11.06 -5.32 -13.78
C GLY A 73 12.10 -4.36 -13.20
N SER A 74 11.66 -3.20 -12.70
CA SER A 74 12.55 -2.18 -12.11
C SER A 74 13.01 -2.49 -10.67
N ILE A 75 12.45 -3.54 -10.03
CA ILE A 75 12.71 -3.88 -8.63
C ILE A 75 13.55 -5.16 -8.55
N THR A 76 14.79 -5.04 -8.09
CA THR A 76 15.69 -6.18 -7.92
C THR A 76 15.24 -7.09 -6.75
N THR A 77 15.70 -8.35 -6.77
CA THR A 77 15.40 -9.30 -5.69
C THR A 77 15.86 -8.80 -4.33
N SER A 78 17.07 -8.21 -4.26
CA SER A 78 17.59 -7.64 -3.01
C SER A 78 16.72 -6.45 -2.51
N GLN A 79 16.33 -5.55 -3.40
CA GLN A 79 15.43 -4.45 -3.05
C GLN A 79 14.08 -4.97 -2.54
N ARG A 80 13.48 -5.94 -3.23
CA ARG A 80 12.22 -6.55 -2.82
C ARG A 80 12.30 -7.14 -1.42
N GLN A 81 13.31 -7.96 -1.13
CA GLN A 81 13.48 -8.57 0.17
C GLN A 81 13.64 -7.52 1.28
N LYS A 82 14.56 -6.57 1.09
CA LYS A 82 14.83 -5.52 2.07
C LYS A 82 13.62 -4.60 2.29
N LYS A 83 12.96 -4.15 1.23
CA LYS A 83 11.87 -3.17 1.35
C LYS A 83 10.56 -3.79 1.84
N LEU A 84 10.26 -5.02 1.46
CA LEU A 84 9.07 -5.72 1.99
C LEU A 84 9.24 -6.22 3.43
N SER A 85 10.46 -6.25 3.99
CA SER A 85 10.66 -6.48 5.42
C SER A 85 10.36 -5.23 6.28
N CYS A 86 10.39 -4.04 5.67
CA CYS A 86 10.00 -2.79 6.30
C CYS A 86 8.47 -2.68 6.37
N ARG A 87 7.91 -2.60 7.57
CA ARG A 87 6.47 -2.64 7.79
C ARG A 87 5.69 -1.57 7.03
N PRO A 88 6.04 -0.25 7.09
CA PRO A 88 5.33 0.77 6.32
C PRO A 88 5.37 0.54 4.80
N MET A 89 6.49 0.04 4.28
CA MET A 89 6.60 -0.25 2.85
C MET A 89 5.74 -1.44 2.44
N LEU A 90 5.68 -2.47 3.28
CA LEU A 90 4.80 -3.62 3.07
C LEU A 90 3.33 -3.21 3.06
N GLU A 91 2.91 -2.38 4.02
CA GLU A 91 1.55 -1.85 4.11
C GLU A 91 1.19 -0.97 2.90
N PHE A 92 2.12 -0.14 2.46
CA PHE A 92 1.95 0.68 1.26
C PHE A 92 1.77 -0.19 0.00
N VAL A 93 2.60 -1.21 -0.18
CA VAL A 93 2.48 -2.13 -1.33
C VAL A 93 1.16 -2.91 -1.26
N ALA A 94 0.74 -3.34 -0.07
CA ALA A 94 -0.54 -4.00 0.13
C ALA A 94 -1.72 -3.11 -0.25
N LEU A 95 -1.66 -1.81 0.08
CA LEU A 95 -2.65 -0.82 -0.36
C LEU A 95 -2.70 -0.70 -1.87
N VAL A 96 -1.56 -0.53 -2.55
CA VAL A 96 -1.50 -0.40 -4.01
C VAL A 96 -2.02 -1.66 -4.70
N TYR A 97 -1.62 -2.84 -4.24
CA TYR A 97 -2.11 -4.13 -4.72
C TYR A 97 -3.63 -4.27 -4.57
N THR A 98 -4.16 -3.98 -3.39
CA THR A 98 -5.60 -4.04 -3.12
C THR A 98 -6.37 -3.06 -4.00
N TYR A 99 -5.86 -1.83 -4.12
CA TYR A 99 -6.45 -0.80 -4.97
C TYR A 99 -6.53 -1.25 -6.44
N GLU A 100 -5.47 -1.86 -6.95
CA GLU A 100 -5.44 -2.35 -8.33
C GLU A 100 -6.48 -3.45 -8.60
N LEU A 101 -6.77 -4.29 -7.61
CA LEU A 101 -7.75 -5.37 -7.72
C LEU A 101 -9.20 -4.92 -7.56
N VAL A 102 -9.45 -3.95 -6.69
CA VAL A 102 -10.84 -3.64 -6.23
C VAL A 102 -11.43 -2.45 -6.97
N VAL A 103 -10.60 -1.52 -7.43
CA VAL A 103 -11.08 -0.24 -7.96
C VAL A 103 -11.39 -0.33 -9.46
N THR A 104 -12.53 0.22 -9.85
CA THR A 104 -12.93 0.26 -11.25
C THR A 104 -11.99 1.11 -12.12
N PRO A 105 -11.82 0.82 -13.42
CA PRO A 105 -10.89 1.54 -14.30
C PRO A 105 -11.07 3.06 -14.31
N LYS A 106 -12.31 3.54 -14.28
CA LYS A 106 -12.62 4.98 -14.28
C LYS A 106 -12.08 5.71 -13.05
N VAL A 107 -12.30 5.13 -11.86
CA VAL A 107 -11.82 5.71 -10.59
C VAL A 107 -10.31 5.55 -10.47
N LYS A 108 -9.78 4.42 -10.95
CA LYS A 108 -8.34 4.13 -10.96
C LYS A 108 -7.55 5.21 -11.72
N LEU A 109 -8.01 5.62 -12.90
CA LEU A 109 -7.33 6.64 -13.71
C LEU A 109 -7.19 7.96 -12.92
N HIS A 110 -8.28 8.48 -12.40
CA HIS A 110 -8.28 9.76 -11.68
C HIS A 110 -7.39 9.74 -10.43
N ARG A 111 -7.48 8.69 -9.61
CA ARG A 111 -6.68 8.58 -8.38
C ARG A 111 -5.21 8.27 -8.64
N SER A 112 -4.91 7.60 -9.75
CA SER A 112 -3.51 7.39 -10.19
C SER A 112 -2.81 8.71 -10.51
N GLU A 113 -3.52 9.66 -11.14
CA GLU A 113 -2.99 11.01 -11.40
C GLU A 113 -2.71 11.78 -10.11
N GLU A 114 -3.60 11.71 -9.12
CA GLU A 114 -3.39 12.35 -7.81
C GLU A 114 -2.15 11.77 -7.11
N LEU A 115 -2.01 10.46 -7.11
CA LEU A 115 -0.87 9.78 -6.50
C LEU A 115 0.43 10.08 -7.26
N TYR A 116 0.37 10.12 -8.59
CA TYR A 116 1.49 10.55 -9.43
C TYR A 116 1.93 11.99 -9.09
N ASN A 117 0.99 12.91 -9.02
CA ASN A 117 1.27 14.30 -8.67
C ASN A 117 1.87 14.44 -7.26
N LEU A 118 1.39 13.66 -6.29
CA LEU A 118 1.97 13.62 -4.95
C LEU A 118 3.43 13.17 -5.00
N PHE A 119 3.71 12.01 -5.60
CA PHE A 119 5.05 11.42 -5.57
C PHE A 119 6.03 12.12 -6.50
N PHE A 120 5.64 12.45 -7.72
CA PHE A 120 6.58 12.89 -8.75
C PHE A 120 6.62 14.41 -8.98
N LYS A 121 5.74 15.17 -8.30
CA LYS A 121 5.79 16.64 -8.28
C LYS A 121 5.98 17.16 -6.86
N ARG A 122 4.95 17.08 -6.00
CA ARG A 122 4.96 17.72 -4.67
C ARG A 122 6.07 17.20 -3.76
N MET A 123 6.30 15.90 -3.68
CA MET A 123 7.38 15.34 -2.86
C MET A 123 8.77 15.68 -3.43
N VAL A 124 8.91 15.75 -4.75
CA VAL A 124 10.17 16.13 -5.40
C VAL A 124 10.52 17.59 -5.12
N GLU A 125 9.54 18.51 -5.11
CA GLU A 125 9.75 19.92 -4.73
C GLU A 125 10.31 20.04 -3.30
N LYS A 126 9.94 19.15 -2.41
CA LYS A 126 10.34 19.13 -0.99
C LYS A 126 11.55 18.23 -0.70
N LYS A 127 12.20 17.65 -1.73
CA LYS A 127 13.34 16.72 -1.58
C LYS A 127 14.50 17.27 -0.76
N GLY A 128 14.70 18.59 -0.76
CA GLY A 128 15.75 19.26 0.00
C GLY A 128 15.69 19.00 1.51
N PHE A 129 14.51 18.80 2.07
CA PHE A 129 14.35 18.48 3.50
C PHE A 129 14.88 17.08 3.88
N PHE A 130 15.03 16.20 2.91
CA PHE A 130 15.41 14.79 3.14
C PHE A 130 16.75 14.41 2.50
N LYS A 131 17.54 15.42 2.04
CA LYS A 131 18.80 15.19 1.29
C LYS A 131 19.82 14.34 2.05
N ASP A 132 19.83 14.43 3.38
CA ASP A 132 20.80 13.75 4.25
C ASP A 132 20.21 12.45 4.87
N ASN A 133 19.03 12.01 4.44
CA ASN A 133 18.37 10.80 4.94
C ASN A 133 18.24 9.75 3.83
N ASP A 134 19.25 8.91 3.68
CA ASP A 134 19.27 7.85 2.67
C ASP A 134 18.18 6.79 2.87
N LEU A 135 17.72 6.60 4.11
CA LEU A 135 16.66 5.67 4.40
C LEU A 135 15.32 6.14 3.80
N ILE A 136 14.99 7.42 3.95
CA ILE A 136 13.81 8.03 3.33
C ILE A 136 13.94 7.98 1.80
N LYS A 137 15.08 8.40 1.24
CA LYS A 137 15.32 8.38 -0.22
C LYS A 137 15.09 7.02 -0.82
N THR A 138 15.75 5.99 -0.28
CA THR A 138 15.68 4.63 -0.85
C THR A 138 14.29 4.00 -0.72
N ASN A 139 13.53 4.32 0.33
CA ASN A 139 12.15 3.88 0.47
C ASN A 139 11.21 4.64 -0.48
N TYR A 140 11.42 5.94 -0.64
CA TYR A 140 10.71 6.75 -1.61
C TYR A 140 10.92 6.27 -3.05
N GLU A 141 12.17 5.97 -3.45
CA GLU A 141 12.50 5.42 -4.76
C GLU A 141 11.80 4.08 -5.00
N PHE A 142 11.79 3.20 -4.00
CA PHE A 142 11.07 1.92 -4.07
C PHE A 142 9.57 2.12 -4.24
N ALA A 143 8.94 2.98 -3.43
CA ALA A 143 7.52 3.30 -3.54
C ALA A 143 7.19 3.91 -4.92
N GLY A 144 8.03 4.80 -5.44
CA GLY A 144 7.89 5.40 -6.76
C GLY A 144 7.94 4.36 -7.90
N LYS A 145 8.81 3.35 -7.80
CA LYS A 145 8.85 2.22 -8.75
C LYS A 145 7.55 1.42 -8.72
N VAL A 146 7.05 1.10 -7.51
CA VAL A 146 5.78 0.38 -7.35
C VAL A 146 4.64 1.16 -8.01
N ILE A 147 4.52 2.47 -7.76
CA ILE A 147 3.48 3.31 -8.35
C ILE A 147 3.56 3.31 -9.88
N ARG A 148 4.75 3.52 -10.46
CA ARG A 148 4.93 3.58 -11.91
C ARG A 148 4.53 2.27 -12.59
N GLU A 149 4.93 1.14 -12.04
CA GLU A 149 4.66 -0.15 -12.66
C GLU A 149 3.24 -0.68 -12.42
N SER A 150 2.53 -0.14 -11.42
CA SER A 150 1.17 -0.55 -11.10
C SER A 150 0.10 0.38 -11.68
N LEU A 151 0.25 1.68 -11.47
CA LEU A 151 -0.82 2.63 -11.66
C LEU A 151 -0.62 3.57 -12.86
N CYS A 152 0.59 3.65 -13.41
CA CYS A 152 0.94 4.55 -14.50
C CYS A 152 1.14 3.81 -15.85
N LYS A 153 0.37 2.73 -16.06
CA LYS A 153 0.35 1.96 -17.31
C LYS A 153 -0.67 2.52 -18.27
#